data_3175fe4eaa1dbb7e86fc08e19c5ecf67
#
_entry.id   3175fe4eaa1dbb7e86fc08e19c5ecf67
#
_cell.length_a   1.000
_cell.length_b   1.000
_cell.length_c   1.000
_cell.angle_alpha   90.00
_cell.angle_beta   90.00
_cell.angle_gamma   90.00
#
_symmetry.space_group_name_H-M   'P 1'
#
loop_
_entity.id
_entity.type
_entity.pdbx_description
1 polymer ?
#
loop_
_entity_poly.entity_id
_entity_poly.type
_entity_poly.pdbx_seq_one_letter_code
_entity_poly.pdbx_strand_id
1 'polypeptide(L)'
;MAKGKHQKKQQISLSFLAVLLLAVSFFSTGIITGWQLTKQPQPQIYKTEPAQLASNLTSNEQMLASKIDQLLQKSDYIGSIYVRKNNRVILEKGYGYANLRIKESNSPSLYYQIALLILKQIQSGKITFDTKLSEFYPQIPGSQQISIKNMLYMRSGLHRTASPKKPMSDSEIIQFALHHLKFTGYDTYHYEPLNYTLLTGVLIKLMNQPYETLLKKEIIRPLHLEHTDFYENVKNSPQHAVSYQMSATDDYSKALVEPETDIRNELGTGNISMSVYDLNKFFTSVLSGDIIPKELLFSLWQNNGDKHPYSGGVYSGNDYILAQGNINRFHAVAAMKKDTKDAIVMESNIQSDKNIKLPATDLRNQIYELMEGVNLKS
;
A
#
# COMPACT_ATOMS: atom_id res chain seq x y z
N MET A 1 -67.33 -53.21 -5.33
CA MET A 1 -66.48 -52.28 -6.06
C MET A 1 -66.06 -51.10 -5.16
N ALA A 2 -65.18 -51.28 -4.15
CA ALA A 2 -64.81 -50.21 -3.21
C ALA A 2 -63.36 -50.30 -2.71
N LYS A 3 -62.52 -51.19 -3.24
CA LYS A 3 -61.12 -51.36 -2.82
C LYS A 3 -60.06 -50.59 -3.66
N GLY A 4 -60.45 -50.02 -4.81
CA GLY A 4 -59.47 -49.41 -5.76
C GLY A 4 -59.16 -47.93 -5.51
N LYS A 5 -60.01 -47.19 -4.78
CA LYS A 5 -59.80 -45.73 -4.60
C LYS A 5 -58.91 -45.36 -3.41
N HIS A 6 -58.78 -46.23 -2.40
CA HIS A 6 -57.93 -45.93 -1.21
C HIS A 6 -56.46 -46.17 -1.46
N GLN A 7 -56.04 -47.10 -2.31
CA GLN A 7 -54.62 -47.33 -2.62
C GLN A 7 -53.98 -46.23 -3.49
N LYS A 8 -54.76 -45.63 -4.42
CA LYS A 8 -54.25 -44.52 -5.24
C LYS A 8 -54.01 -43.21 -4.47
N LYS A 9 -54.83 -42.94 -3.42
CA LYS A 9 -54.64 -41.75 -2.58
C LYS A 9 -53.44 -41.87 -1.66
N GLN A 10 -53.14 -43.08 -1.13
CA GLN A 10 -51.97 -43.32 -0.30
C GLN A 10 -50.66 -43.27 -1.09
N GLN A 11 -50.61 -43.75 -2.33
CA GLN A 11 -49.41 -43.69 -3.18
C GLN A 11 -49.08 -42.27 -3.60
N ILE A 12 -50.07 -41.39 -3.87
CA ILE A 12 -49.85 -39.99 -4.22
C ILE A 12 -49.36 -39.21 -3.00
N SER A 13 -49.81 -39.52 -1.79
CA SER A 13 -49.36 -38.82 -0.57
C SER A 13 -47.94 -39.20 -0.16
N LEU A 14 -47.53 -40.46 -0.34
CA LEU A 14 -46.16 -40.91 -0.06
C LEU A 14 -45.15 -40.36 -1.03
N SER A 15 -45.48 -40.29 -2.32
CA SER A 15 -44.59 -39.67 -3.33
C SER A 15 -44.47 -38.16 -3.11
N PHE A 16 -45.55 -37.48 -2.71
CA PHE A 16 -45.52 -36.05 -2.42
C PHE A 16 -44.66 -35.74 -1.18
N LEU A 17 -44.77 -36.59 -0.13
CA LEU A 17 -43.91 -36.46 1.09
C LEU A 17 -42.45 -36.73 0.78
N ALA A 18 -42.13 -37.72 -0.07
CA ALA A 18 -40.77 -38.02 -0.49
C ALA A 18 -40.13 -36.86 -1.33
N VAL A 19 -40.91 -36.24 -2.23
CA VAL A 19 -40.48 -35.08 -3.00
C VAL A 19 -40.27 -33.87 -2.09
N LEU A 20 -41.16 -33.65 -1.10
CA LEU A 20 -41.00 -32.54 -0.16
C LEU A 20 -39.77 -32.72 0.75
N LEU A 21 -39.50 -33.95 1.25
CA LEU A 21 -38.30 -34.25 2.02
C LEU A 21 -37.00 -34.11 1.20
N LEU A 22 -37.03 -34.50 -0.07
CA LEU A 22 -35.89 -34.27 -0.98
C LEU A 22 -35.68 -32.76 -1.24
N ALA A 23 -36.74 -32.01 -1.46
CA ALA A 23 -36.66 -30.55 -1.67
C ALA A 23 -36.11 -29.83 -0.43
N VAL A 24 -36.54 -30.21 0.78
CA VAL A 24 -36.06 -29.65 2.05
C VAL A 24 -34.60 -30.03 2.29
N SER A 25 -34.18 -31.27 1.94
CA SER A 25 -32.77 -31.68 2.08
C SER A 25 -31.86 -30.96 1.10
N PHE A 26 -32.29 -30.71 -0.15
CA PHE A 26 -31.52 -29.89 -1.12
C PHE A 26 -31.46 -28.42 -0.71
N PHE A 27 -32.55 -27.87 -0.14
CA PHE A 27 -32.54 -26.47 0.33
C PHE A 27 -31.66 -26.31 1.58
N SER A 28 -31.70 -27.25 2.52
CA SER A 28 -30.86 -27.21 3.73
C SER A 28 -29.37 -27.44 3.41
N THR A 29 -29.04 -28.37 2.52
CA THR A 29 -27.66 -28.58 2.07
C THR A 29 -27.15 -27.39 1.22
N GLY A 30 -28.00 -26.81 0.37
CA GLY A 30 -27.67 -25.60 -0.39
C GLY A 30 -27.42 -24.39 0.52
N ILE A 31 -28.19 -24.20 1.57
CA ILE A 31 -28.01 -23.14 2.56
C ILE A 31 -26.74 -23.39 3.38
N ILE A 32 -26.49 -24.64 3.83
CA ILE A 32 -25.29 -24.97 4.62
C ILE A 32 -24.00 -24.84 3.77
N THR A 33 -24.01 -25.31 2.52
CA THR A 33 -22.87 -25.15 1.62
C THR A 33 -22.69 -23.72 1.17
N GLY A 34 -23.76 -22.97 0.90
CA GLY A 34 -23.72 -21.54 0.63
C GLY A 34 -23.16 -20.74 1.82
N TRP A 35 -23.59 -21.09 3.05
CA TRP A 35 -23.11 -20.45 4.28
C TRP A 35 -21.65 -20.82 4.60
N GLN A 36 -21.20 -22.04 4.29
CA GLN A 36 -19.78 -22.41 4.41
C GLN A 36 -18.91 -21.78 3.33
N LEU A 37 -19.42 -21.56 2.12
CA LEU A 37 -18.72 -20.89 1.03
C LEU A 37 -18.65 -19.37 1.24
N THR A 38 -19.60 -18.77 1.97
CA THR A 38 -19.60 -17.36 2.32
C THR A 38 -18.88 -17.04 3.64
N LYS A 39 -18.53 -18.04 4.44
CA LYS A 39 -17.58 -17.85 5.53
C LYS A 39 -16.19 -17.64 4.92
N GLN A 40 -15.92 -16.41 4.49
CA GLN A 40 -14.54 -15.98 4.43
C GLN A 40 -13.93 -16.22 5.82
N PRO A 41 -12.73 -16.83 5.92
CA PRO A 41 -12.07 -16.95 7.20
C PRO A 41 -12.00 -15.53 7.77
N GLN A 42 -12.64 -15.30 8.90
CA GLN A 42 -12.49 -14.06 9.66
C GLN A 42 -10.99 -13.86 9.79
N PRO A 43 -10.45 -12.68 9.46
CA PRO A 43 -9.04 -12.44 9.68
C PRO A 43 -8.77 -12.73 11.15
N GLN A 44 -7.91 -13.71 11.43
CA GLN A 44 -7.43 -13.90 12.78
C GLN A 44 -6.68 -12.61 13.14
N ILE A 45 -7.26 -11.85 14.05
CA ILE A 45 -6.60 -10.69 14.64
C ILE A 45 -5.47 -11.26 15.47
N TYR A 46 -4.29 -11.38 14.87
CA TYR A 46 -3.07 -11.65 15.62
C TYR A 46 -2.77 -10.39 16.42
N LYS A 47 -2.86 -10.48 17.73
CA LYS A 47 -2.31 -9.45 18.62
C LYS A 47 -0.80 -9.50 18.51
N THR A 48 -0.22 -8.77 17.55
CA THR A 48 1.20 -8.42 17.66
C THR A 48 1.30 -7.33 18.71
N GLU A 49 2.09 -7.60 19.72
CA GLU A 49 2.49 -6.54 20.64
C GLU A 49 3.23 -5.46 19.82
N PRO A 50 2.95 -4.17 20.08
CA PRO A 50 3.72 -3.10 19.45
C PRO A 50 5.21 -3.37 19.71
N ALA A 51 6.05 -3.06 18.72
CA ALA A 51 7.49 -3.19 18.91
C ALA A 51 7.87 -2.40 20.15
N GLN A 52 8.20 -3.11 21.22
CA GLN A 52 8.61 -2.45 22.45
C GLN A 52 9.95 -1.78 22.18
N LEU A 53 10.06 -0.52 22.58
CA LEU A 53 11.36 0.13 22.75
C LEU A 53 12.29 -0.88 23.43
N ALA A 54 13.48 -1.11 22.88
CA ALA A 54 14.40 -2.05 23.49
C ALA A 54 14.57 -1.67 24.97
N SER A 55 14.18 -2.57 25.86
CA SER A 55 14.11 -2.30 27.31
C SER A 55 15.45 -1.86 27.92
N ASN A 56 16.56 -2.07 27.17
CA ASN A 56 17.91 -1.75 27.58
C ASN A 56 18.67 -1.05 26.43
N LEU A 57 18.32 0.19 26.14
CA LEU A 57 19.12 1.03 25.24
C LEU A 57 20.46 1.36 25.90
N THR A 58 21.53 1.30 25.14
CA THR A 58 22.84 1.80 25.58
C THR A 58 22.81 3.32 25.80
N SER A 59 23.72 3.88 26.56
CA SER A 59 23.81 5.33 26.78
C SER A 59 23.89 6.12 25.47
N ASN A 60 24.58 5.58 24.45
CA ASN A 60 24.69 6.21 23.14
C ASN A 60 23.35 6.18 22.37
N GLU A 61 22.61 5.06 22.44
CA GLU A 61 21.29 4.96 21.83
C GLU A 61 20.27 5.87 22.50
N GLN A 62 20.30 5.98 23.83
CA GLN A 62 19.46 6.92 24.60
C GLN A 62 19.78 8.37 24.24
N MET A 63 21.07 8.71 24.12
CA MET A 63 21.48 10.07 23.72
C MET A 63 21.05 10.38 22.28
N LEU A 64 21.17 9.42 21.35
CA LEU A 64 20.72 9.57 19.96
C LEU A 64 19.20 9.75 19.91
N ALA A 65 18.43 8.90 20.58
CA ALA A 65 16.98 9.01 20.68
C ALA A 65 16.54 10.37 21.21
N SER A 66 17.22 10.86 22.29
CA SER A 66 16.96 12.18 22.88
C SER A 66 17.26 13.32 21.90
N LYS A 67 18.34 13.25 21.13
CA LYS A 67 18.67 14.26 20.09
C LYS A 67 17.61 14.30 18.99
N ILE A 68 17.15 13.14 18.54
CA ILE A 68 16.09 13.02 17.52
C ILE A 68 14.77 13.60 18.07
N ASP A 69 14.39 13.24 19.29
CA ASP A 69 13.19 13.75 19.94
C ASP A 69 13.23 15.29 20.09
N GLN A 70 14.36 15.85 20.51
CA GLN A 70 14.57 17.29 20.60
C GLN A 70 14.49 17.99 19.23
N LEU A 71 15.05 17.38 18.18
CA LEU A 71 14.95 17.90 16.83
C LEU A 71 13.50 17.99 16.37
N LEU A 72 12.72 16.93 16.56
CA LEU A 72 11.32 16.89 16.17
C LEU A 72 10.46 17.89 16.94
N GLN A 73 10.66 18.02 18.27
CA GLN A 73 9.98 19.01 19.09
C GLN A 73 10.30 20.45 18.67
N LYS A 74 11.58 20.76 18.44
CA LYS A 74 12.00 22.12 17.99
C LYS A 74 11.49 22.48 16.60
N SER A 75 11.22 21.49 15.78
CA SER A 75 10.69 21.65 14.43
C SER A 75 9.16 21.67 14.37
N ASP A 76 8.51 21.61 15.55
CA ASP A 76 7.04 21.51 15.66
C ASP A 76 6.47 20.37 14.81
N TYR A 77 7.18 19.23 14.75
CA TYR A 77 6.74 18.07 13.99
C TYR A 77 5.43 17.52 14.56
N ILE A 78 4.51 17.19 13.66
CA ILE A 78 3.22 16.60 13.95
C ILE A 78 3.08 15.32 13.14
N GLY A 79 2.96 14.21 13.84
CA GLY A 79 2.89 12.89 13.20
C GLY A 79 3.47 11.80 14.07
N SER A 80 3.61 10.63 13.50
CA SER A 80 4.22 9.46 14.13
C SER A 80 5.61 9.22 13.56
N ILE A 81 6.51 8.71 14.38
CA ILE A 81 7.86 8.30 13.99
C ILE A 81 8.21 6.93 14.53
N TYR A 82 8.96 6.20 13.75
CA TYR A 82 9.61 4.95 14.12
C TYR A 82 11.08 5.00 13.68
N VAL A 83 12.00 4.87 14.62
CA VAL A 83 13.45 4.86 14.35
C VAL A 83 14.07 3.59 14.89
N ARG A 84 14.80 2.91 14.02
CA ARG A 84 15.59 1.72 14.36
C ARG A 84 17.07 1.97 14.04
N LYS A 85 17.93 1.61 14.98
CA LYS A 85 19.39 1.64 14.85
C LYS A 85 19.97 0.28 15.25
N ASN A 86 20.82 -0.31 14.42
CA ASN A 86 21.43 -1.62 14.64
C ASN A 86 20.41 -2.72 15.03
N ASN A 87 19.29 -2.80 14.30
CA ASN A 87 18.15 -3.70 14.54
C ASN A 87 17.39 -3.47 15.87
N ARG A 88 17.64 -2.37 16.57
CA ARG A 88 16.98 -2.03 17.82
C ARG A 88 16.10 -0.80 17.64
N VAL A 89 14.86 -0.84 18.09
CA VAL A 89 13.98 0.32 18.11
C VAL A 89 14.48 1.29 19.17
N ILE A 90 14.92 2.46 18.75
CA ILE A 90 15.45 3.49 19.67
C ILE A 90 14.43 4.62 19.92
N LEU A 91 13.48 4.81 19.00
CA LEU A 91 12.42 5.80 19.17
C LEU A 91 11.16 5.35 18.42
N GLU A 92 10.03 5.30 19.12
CA GLU A 92 8.69 5.15 18.58
C GLU A 92 7.79 6.12 19.32
N LYS A 93 7.27 7.16 18.64
CA LYS A 93 6.57 8.24 19.30
C LYS A 93 5.61 8.98 18.36
N GLY A 94 4.48 9.46 18.91
CA GLY A 94 3.59 10.42 18.29
C GLY A 94 3.83 11.82 18.79
N TYR A 95 3.68 12.81 17.92
CA TYR A 95 3.80 14.25 18.20
C TYR A 95 2.51 14.97 17.80
N GLY A 96 2.14 15.98 18.56
CA GLY A 96 0.88 16.67 18.37
C GLY A 96 -0.32 15.76 18.66
N TYR A 97 -1.35 15.75 17.82
CA TYR A 97 -2.50 14.85 17.94
C TYR A 97 -2.23 13.43 17.42
N ALA A 98 -1.14 13.22 16.69
CA ALA A 98 -0.68 11.88 16.36
C ALA A 98 -0.13 11.23 17.62
N ASN A 99 -0.96 10.49 18.35
CA ASN A 99 -0.51 9.70 19.48
C ASN A 99 -0.35 8.23 19.04
N LEU A 100 0.36 7.46 19.86
CA LEU A 100 0.60 6.02 19.61
C LEU A 100 -0.70 5.18 19.52
N ARG A 101 -1.85 5.74 19.84
CA ARG A 101 -3.15 5.07 19.71
C ARG A 101 -3.72 5.18 18.30
N ILE A 102 -3.31 6.19 17.52
CA ILE A 102 -3.64 6.31 16.10
C ILE A 102 -2.58 5.50 15.35
N LYS A 103 -2.84 4.21 15.22
CA LYS A 103 -1.91 3.26 14.60
C LYS A 103 -2.03 3.18 13.09
N GLU A 104 -3.06 3.82 12.54
CA GLU A 104 -3.33 3.83 11.12
C GLU A 104 -3.24 5.28 10.64
N SER A 105 -2.29 5.59 9.79
CA SER A 105 -2.31 6.81 9.00
C SER A 105 -2.46 6.44 7.53
N ASN A 106 -3.07 7.32 6.74
CA ASN A 106 -3.07 7.11 5.30
C ASN A 106 -1.63 7.30 4.81
N SER A 107 -0.94 6.18 4.61
CA SER A 107 0.34 6.21 3.95
C SER A 107 0.12 6.45 2.47
N PRO A 108 0.50 7.65 1.96
CA PRO A 108 0.33 7.93 0.55
C PRO A 108 1.24 7.04 -0.26
N SER A 109 0.64 6.50 -1.30
CA SER A 109 1.23 5.87 -2.46
C SER A 109 2.55 5.12 -2.23
N LEU A 110 2.42 3.89 -1.84
CA LEU A 110 3.53 2.98 -1.97
C LEU A 110 3.46 2.29 -3.33
N TYR A 111 3.86 2.96 -4.39
CA TYR A 111 4.10 2.35 -5.71
C TYR A 111 4.94 1.08 -5.58
N TYR A 112 5.74 1.01 -4.53
CA TYR A 112 6.61 -0.11 -4.24
C TYR A 112 5.85 -1.44 -4.09
N GLN A 113 4.63 -1.43 -3.55
CA GLN A 113 3.80 -2.64 -3.44
C GLN A 113 3.43 -3.18 -4.83
N ILE A 114 3.10 -2.30 -5.77
CA ILE A 114 2.82 -2.69 -7.16
C ILE A 114 4.08 -3.23 -7.82
N ALA A 115 5.22 -2.56 -7.62
CA ALA A 115 6.50 -3.04 -8.13
C ALA A 115 6.82 -4.45 -7.63
N LEU A 116 6.59 -4.74 -6.34
CA LEU A 116 6.79 -6.08 -5.77
C LEU A 116 5.86 -7.12 -6.37
N LEU A 117 4.58 -6.80 -6.54
CA LEU A 117 3.63 -7.72 -7.20
C LEU A 117 4.04 -8.00 -8.65
N ILE A 118 4.54 -7.01 -9.39
CA ILE A 118 5.11 -7.18 -10.73
C ILE A 118 6.37 -8.08 -10.67
N LEU A 119 7.29 -7.83 -9.74
CA LEU A 119 8.50 -8.66 -9.58
C LEU A 119 8.15 -10.13 -9.24
N LYS A 120 7.09 -10.38 -8.45
CA LYS A 120 6.60 -11.75 -8.23
C LYS A 120 6.13 -12.41 -9.53
N GLN A 121 5.52 -11.67 -10.45
CA GLN A 121 5.11 -12.21 -11.75
C GLN A 121 6.32 -12.43 -12.67
N ILE A 122 7.35 -11.59 -12.57
CA ILE A 122 8.63 -11.82 -13.27
C ILE A 122 9.34 -13.07 -12.71
N GLN A 123 9.40 -13.21 -11.38
CA GLN A 123 9.95 -14.39 -10.71
C GLN A 123 9.26 -15.70 -11.16
N SER A 124 7.94 -15.64 -11.33
CA SER A 124 7.14 -16.80 -11.78
C SER A 124 7.22 -17.06 -13.30
N GLY A 125 7.95 -16.24 -14.04
CA GLY A 125 8.12 -16.37 -15.50
C GLY A 125 6.90 -15.99 -16.33
N LYS A 126 5.85 -15.37 -15.72
CA LYS A 126 4.65 -14.97 -16.45
C LYS A 126 4.87 -13.74 -17.32
N ILE A 127 5.75 -12.86 -16.89
CA ILE A 127 6.20 -11.67 -17.62
C ILE A 127 7.69 -11.47 -17.40
N THR A 128 8.28 -10.55 -18.14
CA THR A 128 9.67 -10.10 -17.96
C THR A 128 9.72 -8.58 -17.85
N PHE A 129 10.86 -8.00 -17.52
CA PHE A 129 11.07 -6.56 -17.58
C PHE A 129 10.83 -5.99 -18.99
N ASP A 130 11.08 -6.77 -20.04
CA ASP A 130 10.95 -6.37 -21.44
C ASP A 130 9.58 -6.66 -22.05
N THR A 131 8.70 -7.37 -21.31
CA THR A 131 7.31 -7.59 -21.71
C THR A 131 6.66 -6.28 -22.10
N LYS A 132 6.01 -6.23 -23.26
CA LYS A 132 5.45 -5.00 -23.82
C LYS A 132 4.07 -4.69 -23.27
N LEU A 133 3.80 -3.41 -23.04
CA LEU A 133 2.47 -2.96 -22.63
C LEU A 133 1.37 -3.36 -23.61
N SER A 134 1.72 -3.50 -24.91
CA SER A 134 0.80 -3.94 -25.95
C SER A 134 0.24 -5.35 -25.74
N GLU A 135 0.88 -6.20 -24.96
CA GLU A 135 0.33 -7.52 -24.61
C GLU A 135 -0.95 -7.40 -23.74
N PHE A 136 -1.08 -6.32 -23.01
CA PHE A 136 -2.21 -6.05 -22.12
C PHE A 136 -3.15 -4.96 -22.64
N TYR A 137 -2.58 -3.92 -23.26
CA TYR A 137 -3.25 -2.72 -23.72
C TYR A 137 -2.77 -2.28 -25.10
N PRO A 138 -3.08 -3.07 -26.18
CA PRO A 138 -2.62 -2.77 -27.53
C PRO A 138 -3.16 -1.45 -28.09
N GLN A 139 -4.27 -0.95 -27.54
CA GLN A 139 -4.89 0.32 -27.94
C GLN A 139 -4.15 1.56 -27.45
N ILE A 140 -3.22 1.44 -26.48
CA ILE A 140 -2.45 2.60 -25.99
C ILE A 140 -1.42 3.00 -27.04
N PRO A 141 -1.36 4.30 -27.44
CA PRO A 141 -0.31 4.80 -28.32
C PRO A 141 1.09 4.51 -27.76
N GLY A 142 1.96 3.96 -28.56
CA GLY A 142 3.32 3.61 -28.16
C GLY A 142 3.45 2.31 -27.34
N SER A 143 2.36 1.60 -27.07
CA SER A 143 2.37 0.39 -26.23
C SER A 143 3.33 -0.71 -26.72
N GLN A 144 3.59 -0.80 -28.03
CA GLN A 144 4.52 -1.77 -28.62
C GLN A 144 5.98 -1.51 -28.26
N GLN A 145 6.35 -0.28 -27.91
CA GLN A 145 7.69 0.05 -27.48
C GLN A 145 7.82 0.15 -25.95
N ILE A 146 6.74 0.48 -25.25
CA ILE A 146 6.73 0.61 -23.79
C ILE A 146 6.85 -0.79 -23.15
N SER A 147 7.85 -0.98 -22.31
CA SER A 147 8.05 -2.20 -21.53
C SER A 147 7.56 -2.03 -20.08
N ILE A 148 7.37 -3.14 -19.36
CA ILE A 148 7.14 -3.15 -17.91
C ILE A 148 8.24 -2.36 -17.19
N LYS A 149 9.51 -2.50 -17.62
CA LYS A 149 10.64 -1.75 -17.09
C LYS A 149 10.45 -0.24 -17.25
N ASN A 150 10.07 0.24 -18.43
CA ASN A 150 9.83 1.67 -18.66
C ASN A 150 8.78 2.24 -17.70
N MET A 151 7.72 1.47 -17.40
CA MET A 151 6.67 1.90 -16.48
C MET A 151 7.17 1.94 -15.04
N LEU A 152 7.90 0.92 -14.57
CA LEU A 152 8.50 0.87 -13.24
C LEU A 152 9.48 2.02 -12.97
N TYR A 153 10.15 2.50 -14.02
CA TYR A 153 11.12 3.59 -13.98
C TYR A 153 10.51 4.97 -14.29
N MET A 154 9.18 5.07 -14.46
CA MET A 154 8.53 6.33 -14.86
C MET A 154 9.06 6.91 -16.18
N ARG A 155 9.35 6.03 -17.16
CA ARG A 155 9.93 6.38 -18.47
C ARG A 155 9.06 5.93 -19.64
N SER A 156 7.80 5.65 -19.39
CA SER A 156 6.89 5.16 -20.43
C SER A 156 6.57 6.21 -21.50
N GLY A 157 6.65 7.50 -21.17
CA GLY A 157 6.15 8.59 -22.02
C GLY A 157 4.62 8.72 -22.01
N LEU A 158 3.94 8.00 -21.12
CA LEU A 158 2.50 8.18 -20.90
C LEU A 158 2.24 9.35 -19.97
N HIS A 159 1.21 10.12 -20.23
CA HIS A 159 0.79 11.23 -19.39
C HIS A 159 -0.73 11.25 -19.25
N ARG A 160 -1.21 11.43 -18.03
CA ARG A 160 -2.64 11.61 -17.75
C ARG A 160 -3.11 12.98 -18.27
N THR A 161 -4.28 13.01 -18.93
CA THR A 161 -4.86 14.25 -19.49
C THR A 161 -6.07 14.76 -18.72
N ALA A 162 -6.64 13.94 -17.83
CA ALA A 162 -7.78 14.31 -16.97
C ALA A 162 -7.75 13.54 -15.66
N SER A 163 -8.44 14.04 -14.64
CA SER A 163 -8.66 13.35 -13.36
C SER A 163 -10.13 12.98 -13.19
N PRO A 164 -10.46 11.83 -12.57
CA PRO A 164 -11.84 11.48 -12.25
C PRO A 164 -12.50 12.52 -11.35
N LYS A 165 -13.80 12.74 -11.54
CA LYS A 165 -14.60 13.71 -10.75
C LYS A 165 -15.57 13.04 -9.77
N LYS A 166 -15.61 11.73 -9.76
CA LYS A 166 -16.45 10.91 -8.85
C LYS A 166 -15.70 9.66 -8.45
N PRO A 167 -16.05 9.03 -7.32
CA PRO A 167 -15.52 7.72 -6.96
C PRO A 167 -15.84 6.69 -8.05
N MET A 168 -14.88 5.84 -8.37
CA MET A 168 -14.95 4.83 -9.42
C MET A 168 -14.53 3.46 -8.88
N SER A 169 -15.02 2.39 -9.48
CA SER A 169 -14.50 1.04 -9.30
C SER A 169 -13.12 0.89 -9.97
N ASP A 170 -12.37 -0.14 -9.60
CA ASP A 170 -11.04 -0.42 -10.18
C ASP A 170 -11.09 -0.51 -11.70
N SER A 171 -12.11 -1.18 -12.25
CA SER A 171 -12.28 -1.31 -13.69
C SER A 171 -12.61 0.04 -14.37
N GLU A 172 -13.44 0.88 -13.73
CA GLU A 172 -13.75 2.21 -14.25
C GLU A 172 -12.53 3.12 -14.22
N ILE A 173 -11.69 3.04 -13.17
CA ILE A 173 -10.42 3.80 -13.08
C ILE A 173 -9.49 3.40 -14.21
N ILE A 174 -9.33 2.11 -14.48
CA ILE A 174 -8.49 1.61 -15.58
C ILE A 174 -9.05 2.10 -16.92
N GLN A 175 -10.36 1.98 -17.15
CA GLN A 175 -10.97 2.46 -18.38
C GLN A 175 -10.84 3.97 -18.53
N PHE A 176 -11.04 4.73 -17.45
CA PHE A 176 -10.82 6.18 -17.45
C PHE A 176 -9.36 6.52 -17.83
N ALA A 177 -8.40 5.82 -17.25
CA ALA A 177 -6.99 5.97 -17.56
C ALA A 177 -6.69 5.72 -19.04
N LEU A 178 -7.26 4.67 -19.62
CA LEU A 178 -7.09 4.31 -21.03
C LEU A 178 -7.66 5.36 -22.01
N HIS A 179 -8.71 6.08 -21.60
CA HIS A 179 -9.35 7.12 -22.45
C HIS A 179 -8.75 8.52 -22.23
N HIS A 180 -7.99 8.73 -21.13
CA HIS A 180 -7.48 10.05 -20.75
C HIS A 180 -5.96 10.06 -20.60
N LEU A 181 -5.29 9.56 -21.63
CA LEU A 181 -3.82 9.59 -21.71
C LEU A 181 -3.35 10.15 -23.05
N LYS A 182 -2.11 10.61 -23.05
CA LYS A 182 -1.32 10.93 -24.25
C LYS A 182 0.04 10.27 -24.12
N PHE A 183 0.69 10.05 -25.28
CA PHE A 183 2.03 9.46 -25.37
C PHE A 183 3.00 10.46 -25.96
N THR A 184 4.05 10.82 -25.21
CA THR A 184 5.10 11.73 -25.65
C THR A 184 6.31 11.58 -24.71
N GLY A 185 7.52 11.85 -25.19
CA GLY A 185 8.73 11.80 -24.36
C GLY A 185 9.11 10.37 -23.90
N TYR A 186 8.90 9.36 -24.75
CA TYR A 186 9.32 7.99 -24.48
C TYR A 186 10.79 7.91 -24.04
N ASP A 187 11.02 7.04 -23.05
CA ASP A 187 12.32 6.78 -22.42
C ASP A 187 12.95 7.99 -21.70
N THR A 188 12.15 9.01 -21.40
CA THR A 188 12.54 10.15 -20.56
C THR A 188 11.86 10.03 -19.20
N TYR A 189 12.59 10.25 -18.11
CA TYR A 189 11.99 10.25 -16.77
C TYR A 189 10.94 11.35 -16.64
N HIS A 190 9.75 10.94 -16.28
CA HIS A 190 8.66 11.83 -15.90
C HIS A 190 7.82 11.14 -14.84
N TYR A 191 7.77 11.72 -13.63
CA TYR A 191 6.94 11.16 -12.55
C TYR A 191 5.47 11.24 -12.94
N GLU A 192 4.86 10.07 -13.18
CA GLU A 192 3.50 9.96 -13.66
C GLU A 192 2.79 8.75 -13.02
N PRO A 193 1.87 8.99 -12.06
CA PRO A 193 1.12 7.93 -11.37
C PRO A 193 0.41 6.95 -12.30
N LEU A 194 -0.02 7.40 -13.47
CA LEU A 194 -0.67 6.58 -14.49
C LEU A 194 0.08 5.29 -14.80
N ASN A 195 1.43 5.31 -14.73
CA ASN A 195 2.24 4.12 -14.92
C ASN A 195 1.83 3.00 -13.96
N TYR A 196 1.67 3.32 -12.69
CA TYR A 196 1.35 2.34 -11.65
C TYR A 196 -0.13 1.95 -11.64
N THR A 197 -1.02 2.87 -12.00
CA THR A 197 -2.43 2.53 -12.23
C THR A 197 -2.56 1.49 -13.36
N LEU A 198 -1.84 1.66 -14.46
CA LEU A 198 -1.85 0.70 -15.57
C LEU A 198 -1.12 -0.61 -15.22
N LEU A 199 -0.01 -0.57 -14.45
CA LEU A 199 0.64 -1.77 -13.92
C LEU A 199 -0.30 -2.56 -12.99
N THR A 200 -1.10 -1.88 -12.18
CA THR A 200 -2.16 -2.52 -11.38
C THR A 200 -3.18 -3.22 -12.27
N GLY A 201 -3.60 -2.58 -13.35
CA GLY A 201 -4.45 -3.19 -14.35
C GLY A 201 -3.83 -4.40 -15.08
N VAL A 202 -2.51 -4.36 -15.33
CA VAL A 202 -1.74 -5.54 -15.83
C VAL A 202 -1.82 -6.68 -14.83
N LEU A 203 -1.59 -6.42 -13.53
CA LEU A 203 -1.69 -7.44 -12.48
C LEU A 203 -3.09 -8.06 -12.40
N ILE A 204 -4.14 -7.24 -12.41
CA ILE A 204 -5.53 -7.71 -12.40
C ILE A 204 -5.81 -8.65 -13.58
N LYS A 205 -5.38 -8.28 -14.80
CA LYS A 205 -5.54 -9.12 -15.99
C LYS A 205 -4.74 -10.41 -15.90
N LEU A 206 -3.48 -10.32 -15.52
CA LEU A 206 -2.54 -11.44 -15.47
C LEU A 206 -2.94 -12.47 -14.41
N MET A 207 -3.48 -12.03 -13.29
CA MET A 207 -3.84 -12.87 -12.15
C MET A 207 -5.32 -13.22 -12.13
N ASN A 208 -6.14 -12.56 -12.94
CA ASN A 208 -7.60 -12.67 -12.94
C ASN A 208 -8.23 -12.54 -11.54
N GLN A 209 -7.74 -11.58 -10.76
CA GLN A 209 -8.17 -11.30 -9.38
C GLN A 209 -8.20 -9.78 -9.13
N PRO A 210 -9.11 -9.28 -8.27
CA PRO A 210 -9.12 -7.90 -7.84
C PRO A 210 -7.80 -7.50 -7.16
N TYR A 211 -7.39 -6.25 -7.33
CA TYR A 211 -6.15 -5.74 -6.74
C TYR A 211 -6.10 -5.90 -5.21
N GLU A 212 -7.20 -5.61 -4.53
CA GLU A 212 -7.30 -5.78 -3.07
C GLU A 212 -7.02 -7.23 -2.65
N THR A 213 -7.59 -8.18 -3.37
CA THR A 213 -7.37 -9.62 -3.11
C THR A 213 -5.91 -9.99 -3.31
N LEU A 214 -5.29 -9.50 -4.39
CA LEU A 214 -3.87 -9.76 -4.69
C LEU A 214 -2.97 -9.19 -3.58
N LEU A 215 -3.16 -7.94 -3.21
CA LEU A 215 -2.32 -7.29 -2.21
C LEU A 215 -2.47 -7.95 -0.84
N LYS A 216 -3.72 -8.23 -0.41
CA LYS A 216 -3.99 -8.93 0.86
C LYS A 216 -3.35 -10.31 0.89
N LYS A 217 -3.45 -11.07 -0.20
CA LYS A 217 -2.91 -12.43 -0.29
C LYS A 217 -1.39 -12.47 -0.35
N GLU A 218 -0.80 -11.61 -1.16
CA GLU A 218 0.61 -11.71 -1.55
C GLU A 218 1.55 -10.88 -0.66
N ILE A 219 1.02 -9.88 0.07
CA ILE A 219 1.81 -8.95 0.88
C ILE A 219 1.25 -8.83 2.30
N ILE A 220 0.01 -8.35 2.48
CA ILE A 220 -0.48 -7.96 3.81
C ILE A 220 -0.51 -9.16 4.76
N ARG A 221 -1.14 -10.27 4.35
CA ARG A 221 -1.27 -11.47 5.19
C ARG A 221 0.07 -12.18 5.44
N PRO A 222 0.91 -12.45 4.40
CA PRO A 222 2.20 -13.11 4.62
C PRO A 222 3.14 -12.33 5.54
N LEU A 223 3.09 -11.01 5.50
CA LEU A 223 3.89 -10.14 6.35
C LEU A 223 3.22 -9.79 7.67
N HIS A 224 1.99 -10.27 7.94
CA HIS A 224 1.23 -9.92 9.14
C HIS A 224 1.21 -8.39 9.37
N LEU A 225 0.80 -7.62 8.34
CA LEU A 225 0.65 -6.17 8.44
C LEU A 225 -0.74 -5.88 9.04
N GLU A 226 -0.82 -5.80 10.36
CA GLU A 226 -2.09 -5.76 11.09
C GLU A 226 -2.77 -4.38 11.07
N HIS A 227 -1.98 -3.33 10.79
CA HIS A 227 -2.44 -1.95 10.68
C HIS A 227 -2.29 -1.45 9.24
N THR A 228 -2.63 -2.33 8.28
CA THR A 228 -2.58 -2.05 6.85
C THR A 228 -3.83 -2.56 6.19
N ASP A 229 -4.61 -1.68 5.59
CA ASP A 229 -5.76 -2.04 4.76
C ASP A 229 -6.07 -0.93 3.74
N PHE A 230 -7.01 -1.20 2.86
CA PHE A 230 -7.51 -0.22 1.89
C PHE A 230 -8.30 0.89 2.61
N TYR A 231 -8.17 2.11 2.13
CA TYR A 231 -8.88 3.28 2.64
C TYR A 231 -10.37 3.03 2.84
N GLU A 232 -11.03 2.38 1.88
CA GLU A 232 -12.46 2.06 1.96
C GLU A 232 -12.83 1.21 3.19
N ASN A 233 -11.92 0.38 3.66
CA ASN A 233 -12.15 -0.49 4.81
C ASN A 233 -11.89 0.22 6.14
N VAL A 234 -10.99 1.21 6.15
CA VAL A 234 -10.54 1.88 7.38
C VAL A 234 -11.07 3.29 7.58
N LYS A 235 -11.62 3.94 6.55
CA LYS A 235 -12.07 5.35 6.59
C LYS A 235 -13.05 5.68 7.72
N ASN A 236 -13.79 4.70 8.21
CA ASN A 236 -14.73 4.83 9.33
C ASN A 236 -14.20 4.20 10.63
N SER A 237 -12.96 3.71 10.63
CA SER A 237 -12.33 3.16 11.84
C SER A 237 -12.01 4.29 12.83
N PRO A 238 -12.26 4.11 14.14
CA PRO A 238 -11.82 5.09 15.13
C PRO A 238 -10.29 5.18 15.27
N GLN A 239 -9.56 4.27 14.64
CA GLN A 239 -8.10 4.26 14.59
C GLN A 239 -7.56 4.95 13.33
N HIS A 240 -8.42 5.28 12.35
CA HIS A 240 -8.01 6.00 11.15
C HIS A 240 -7.59 7.44 11.50
N ALA A 241 -6.41 7.84 11.03
CA ALA A 241 -5.91 9.19 11.25
C ALA A 241 -6.74 10.22 10.46
N VAL A 242 -7.13 11.30 11.11
CA VAL A 242 -7.81 12.43 10.47
C VAL A 242 -6.75 13.42 9.98
N SER A 243 -6.89 13.92 8.75
CA SER A 243 -6.04 15.00 8.26
C SER A 243 -6.56 16.37 8.70
N TYR A 244 -5.65 17.32 8.86
CA TYR A 244 -5.96 18.67 9.35
C TYR A 244 -5.41 19.74 8.43
N GLN A 245 -6.13 20.85 8.35
CA GLN A 245 -5.62 22.06 7.73
C GLN A 245 -4.74 22.78 8.72
N MET A 246 -3.46 22.98 8.38
CA MET A 246 -2.60 23.85 9.16
C MET A 246 -3.12 25.28 9.10
N SER A 247 -3.39 25.87 10.25
CA SER A 247 -3.73 27.29 10.39
C SER A 247 -2.51 28.11 10.82
N ALA A 248 -2.61 29.44 10.72
CA ALA A 248 -1.56 30.34 11.21
C ALA A 248 -1.33 30.22 12.72
N THR A 249 -2.27 29.63 13.44
CA THR A 249 -2.26 29.45 14.90
C THR A 249 -1.90 28.02 15.33
N ASP A 250 -1.51 27.15 14.41
CA ASP A 250 -1.16 25.74 14.64
C ASP A 250 -2.21 24.97 15.47
N ASP A 251 -3.44 25.40 15.37
CA ASP A 251 -4.54 24.70 15.98
C ASP A 251 -5.07 23.62 15.02
N TYR A 252 -5.25 22.44 15.49
CA TYR A 252 -5.98 21.37 14.80
C TYR A 252 -7.49 21.63 14.73
N SER A 253 -7.88 22.91 14.70
CA SER A 253 -9.27 23.33 14.81
C SER A 253 -10.11 22.89 13.61
N LYS A 254 -9.48 22.59 12.47
CA LYS A 254 -10.16 22.23 11.25
C LYS A 254 -9.71 20.88 10.70
N ALA A 255 -10.40 19.83 11.09
CA ALA A 255 -10.33 18.56 10.41
C ALA A 255 -10.75 18.72 8.94
N LEU A 256 -10.00 18.12 8.03
CA LEU A 256 -10.38 18.06 6.64
C LEU A 256 -11.26 16.84 6.41
N VAL A 257 -12.39 17.06 5.72
CA VAL A 257 -13.13 15.94 5.15
C VAL A 257 -12.33 15.47 3.95
N GLU A 258 -11.82 14.26 4.03
CA GLU A 258 -11.07 13.66 2.94
C GLU A 258 -11.99 13.48 1.73
N PRO A 259 -11.64 14.03 0.55
CA PRO A 259 -12.43 13.81 -0.64
C PRO A 259 -12.33 12.33 -1.03
N GLU A 260 -13.42 11.59 -0.85
CA GLU A 260 -13.49 10.17 -1.20
C GLU A 260 -13.01 9.91 -2.63
N THR A 261 -13.33 10.84 -3.55
CA THR A 261 -12.89 10.80 -4.93
C THR A 261 -11.37 10.74 -5.07
N ASP A 262 -10.64 11.49 -4.27
CA ASP A 262 -9.20 11.64 -4.42
C ASP A 262 -8.46 10.39 -3.96
N ILE A 263 -8.89 9.77 -2.85
CA ILE A 263 -8.20 8.61 -2.30
C ILE A 263 -8.65 7.33 -2.99
N ARG A 264 -9.97 7.16 -3.19
CA ARG A 264 -10.50 5.95 -3.81
C ARG A 264 -9.96 5.73 -5.23
N ASN A 265 -9.81 6.80 -6.01
CA ASN A 265 -9.36 6.73 -7.38
C ASN A 265 -7.83 6.56 -7.54
N GLU A 266 -7.09 6.53 -6.44
CA GLU A 266 -5.65 6.27 -6.43
C GLU A 266 -5.33 4.76 -6.48
N LEU A 267 -5.90 4.07 -7.45
CA LEU A 267 -5.71 2.63 -7.67
C LEU A 267 -4.24 2.30 -7.91
N GLY A 268 -3.64 1.57 -6.95
CA GLY A 268 -2.21 1.20 -6.97
C GLY A 268 -1.25 2.37 -6.74
N THR A 269 -1.76 3.53 -6.35
CA THR A 269 -0.98 4.76 -6.19
C THR A 269 -1.14 5.44 -4.84
N GLY A 270 -2.24 5.19 -4.08
CA GLY A 270 -2.43 5.89 -2.80
C GLY A 270 -3.65 5.47 -1.99
N ASN A 271 -4.35 4.39 -2.37
CA ASN A 271 -5.58 3.97 -1.70
C ASN A 271 -5.39 2.97 -0.55
N ILE A 272 -4.21 2.95 0.05
CA ILE A 272 -3.85 2.06 1.17
C ILE A 272 -3.49 2.90 2.38
N SER A 273 -3.91 2.45 3.56
CA SER A 273 -3.58 3.00 4.87
C SER A 273 -2.64 2.04 5.60
N MET A 274 -1.56 2.58 6.17
CA MET A 274 -0.57 1.81 6.92
C MET A 274 -0.16 2.58 8.19
N SER A 275 0.37 1.88 9.18
CA SER A 275 1.06 2.50 10.32
C SER A 275 2.57 2.58 10.07
N VAL A 276 3.26 3.49 10.78
CA VAL A 276 4.74 3.57 10.73
C VAL A 276 5.41 2.24 11.07
N TYR A 277 4.81 1.47 11.96
CA TYR A 277 5.26 0.13 12.32
C TYR A 277 5.16 -0.84 11.15
N ASP A 278 3.98 -0.95 10.53
CA ASP A 278 3.75 -1.83 9.39
C ASP A 278 4.59 -1.41 8.18
N LEU A 279 4.76 -0.11 7.98
CA LEU A 279 5.60 0.42 6.90
C LEU A 279 7.08 0.04 7.10
N ASN A 280 7.59 0.14 8.34
CA ASN A 280 8.92 -0.36 8.66
C ASN A 280 9.04 -1.88 8.46
N LYS A 281 8.06 -2.64 8.93
CA LYS A 281 8.00 -4.11 8.78
C LYS A 281 7.97 -4.51 7.32
N PHE A 282 7.14 -3.86 6.52
CA PHE A 282 7.04 -4.07 5.08
C PHE A 282 8.40 -3.89 4.39
N PHE A 283 9.04 -2.72 4.55
CA PHE A 283 10.33 -2.48 3.93
C PHE A 283 11.41 -3.45 4.44
N THR A 284 11.42 -3.75 5.72
CA THR A 284 12.39 -4.70 6.30
C THR A 284 12.24 -6.07 5.66
N SER A 285 11.03 -6.62 5.59
CA SER A 285 10.77 -7.93 5.00
C SER A 285 11.11 -7.98 3.51
N VAL A 286 10.84 -6.90 2.77
CA VAL A 286 11.21 -6.82 1.36
C VAL A 286 12.71 -6.83 1.17
N LEU A 287 13.44 -6.00 1.93
CA LEU A 287 14.91 -5.91 1.86
C LEU A 287 15.59 -7.18 2.40
N SER A 288 14.93 -7.91 3.29
CA SER A 288 15.41 -9.21 3.79
C SER A 288 15.24 -10.35 2.78
N GLY A 289 14.38 -10.15 1.76
CA GLY A 289 14.12 -11.18 0.74
C GLY A 289 12.95 -12.10 1.09
N ASP A 290 12.11 -11.73 2.05
CA ASP A 290 10.99 -12.58 2.52
C ASP A 290 9.86 -12.66 1.47
N ILE A 291 9.78 -11.69 0.56
CA ILE A 291 8.73 -11.61 -0.48
C ILE A 291 9.23 -12.06 -1.84
N ILE A 292 10.43 -11.60 -2.21
CA ILE A 292 11.11 -11.90 -3.48
C ILE A 292 12.61 -12.02 -3.21
N PRO A 293 13.37 -12.78 -4.03
CA PRO A 293 14.83 -12.84 -3.90
C PRO A 293 15.48 -11.46 -3.97
N LYS A 294 16.46 -11.22 -3.12
CA LYS A 294 17.19 -9.92 -3.08
C LYS A 294 17.82 -9.58 -4.43
N GLU A 295 18.33 -10.58 -5.13
CA GLU A 295 18.96 -10.41 -6.44
C GLU A 295 17.98 -9.82 -7.46
N LEU A 296 16.73 -10.29 -7.46
CA LEU A 296 15.69 -9.77 -8.32
C LEU A 296 15.29 -8.36 -7.90
N LEU A 297 15.14 -8.12 -6.60
CA LEU A 297 14.85 -6.78 -6.08
C LEU A 297 15.96 -5.79 -6.46
N PHE A 298 17.23 -6.15 -6.24
CA PHE A 298 18.36 -5.29 -6.52
C PHE A 298 18.55 -5.07 -8.03
N SER A 299 18.19 -6.03 -8.88
CA SER A 299 18.18 -5.84 -10.33
C SER A 299 17.25 -4.70 -10.78
N LEU A 300 16.14 -4.50 -10.06
CA LEU A 300 15.25 -3.34 -10.30
C LEU A 300 15.93 -2.01 -9.99
N TRP A 301 16.88 -1.97 -9.04
CA TRP A 301 17.54 -0.74 -8.60
C TRP A 301 18.90 -0.52 -9.27
N GLN A 302 19.36 -1.45 -10.11
CA GLN A 302 20.58 -1.25 -10.88
C GLN A 302 20.38 -0.11 -11.87
N ASN A 303 21.13 0.97 -11.65
CA ASN A 303 21.11 2.12 -12.53
C ASN A 303 21.82 1.77 -13.84
N ASN A 304 21.08 1.58 -14.93
CA ASN A 304 21.61 1.28 -16.26
C ASN A 304 22.16 2.56 -16.96
N GLY A 305 22.91 3.38 -16.23
CA GLY A 305 23.42 4.66 -16.73
C GLY A 305 22.42 5.81 -16.64
N ASP A 306 21.27 5.59 -16.02
CA ASP A 306 20.28 6.64 -15.79
C ASP A 306 20.73 7.53 -14.63
N LYS A 307 20.68 8.83 -14.81
CA LYS A 307 21.02 9.81 -13.76
C LYS A 307 19.95 9.90 -12.67
N HIS A 308 18.77 9.31 -12.87
CA HIS A 308 17.66 9.42 -11.93
C HIS A 308 17.55 8.15 -11.08
N PRO A 309 17.65 8.27 -9.74
CA PRO A 309 17.69 7.11 -8.83
C PRO A 309 16.34 6.42 -8.61
N TYR A 310 15.24 6.94 -9.20
CA TYR A 310 13.90 6.40 -8.99
C TYR A 310 13.66 5.12 -9.77
N SER A 311 13.21 4.08 -9.08
CA SER A 311 12.74 2.85 -9.70
C SER A 311 11.86 2.03 -8.74
N GLY A 312 10.77 1.50 -9.26
CA GLY A 312 9.92 0.61 -8.49
C GLY A 312 9.28 1.25 -7.25
N GLY A 313 9.03 2.56 -7.24
CA GLY A 313 8.38 3.25 -6.13
C GLY A 313 9.32 3.82 -5.07
N VAL A 314 10.64 3.69 -5.23
CA VAL A 314 11.65 4.20 -4.30
C VAL A 314 12.79 4.92 -5.02
N TYR A 315 13.51 5.74 -4.28
CA TYR A 315 14.80 6.29 -4.68
C TYR A 315 15.90 5.42 -4.07
N SER A 316 16.71 4.78 -4.90
CA SER A 316 17.75 3.86 -4.44
C SER A 316 19.12 4.52 -4.47
N GLY A 317 19.72 4.74 -3.29
CA GLY A 317 21.13 5.09 -3.12
C GLY A 317 22.03 3.85 -3.09
N ASN A 318 23.30 4.02 -2.73
CA ASN A 318 24.26 2.92 -2.67
C ASN A 318 23.86 1.88 -1.60
N ASP A 319 23.68 2.30 -0.36
CA ASP A 319 23.40 1.44 0.81
C ASP A 319 22.04 1.69 1.46
N TYR A 320 21.23 2.58 0.90
CA TYR A 320 19.91 2.94 1.42
C TYR A 320 18.86 3.05 0.32
N ILE A 321 17.60 3.02 0.72
CA ILE A 321 16.44 3.43 -0.08
C ILE A 321 15.70 4.55 0.62
N LEU A 322 15.10 5.44 -0.17
CA LEU A 322 14.19 6.48 0.29
C LEU A 322 12.82 6.26 -0.34
N ALA A 323 11.78 6.41 0.45
CA ALA A 323 10.41 6.46 -0.02
C ALA A 323 9.74 7.72 0.51
N GLN A 324 8.81 8.26 -0.26
CA GLN A 324 7.99 9.39 0.15
C GLN A 324 6.70 9.44 -0.64
N GLY A 325 5.66 10.00 -0.05
CA GLY A 325 4.40 10.20 -0.72
C GLY A 325 3.51 11.19 0.03
N ASN A 326 2.62 11.84 -0.70
CA ASN A 326 1.64 12.80 -0.19
C ASN A 326 0.26 12.51 -0.74
N ILE A 327 -0.75 12.55 0.12
CA ILE A 327 -2.16 12.59 -0.25
C ILE A 327 -2.95 13.36 0.79
N ASN A 328 -3.73 14.35 0.38
CA ASN A 328 -4.67 15.10 1.26
C ASN A 328 -4.12 15.50 2.64
N ARG A 329 -2.93 16.07 2.73
CA ARG A 329 -2.23 16.45 3.98
C ARG A 329 -1.59 15.29 4.74
N PHE A 330 -1.80 14.06 4.34
CA PHE A 330 -0.98 12.97 4.81
C PHE A 330 0.37 12.97 4.08
N HIS A 331 1.43 12.81 4.81
CA HIS A 331 2.77 12.71 4.26
C HIS A 331 3.56 11.60 4.96
N ALA A 332 3.94 10.59 4.21
CA ALA A 332 4.83 9.53 4.68
C ALA A 332 6.22 9.69 4.06
N VAL A 333 7.25 9.50 4.87
CA VAL A 333 8.64 9.44 4.42
C VAL A 333 9.36 8.28 5.11
N ALA A 334 10.23 7.61 4.38
CA ALA A 334 11.08 6.57 4.93
C ALA A 334 12.50 6.68 4.41
N ALA A 335 13.47 6.28 5.25
CA ALA A 335 14.84 5.98 4.88
C ALA A 335 15.22 4.65 5.52
N MET A 336 15.69 3.70 4.71
CA MET A 336 16.03 2.35 5.17
C MET A 336 17.39 1.97 4.63
N LYS A 337 18.26 1.41 5.47
CA LYS A 337 19.48 0.77 4.96
C LYS A 337 19.16 -0.55 4.27
N LYS A 338 19.86 -0.85 3.18
CA LYS A 338 19.66 -2.10 2.41
C LYS A 338 20.02 -3.35 3.18
N ASP A 339 20.87 -3.22 4.23
CA ASP A 339 21.19 -4.29 5.18
C ASP A 339 20.13 -4.46 6.28
N THR A 340 19.07 -3.66 6.24
CA THR A 340 17.92 -3.64 7.15
C THR A 340 18.22 -3.24 8.60
N LYS A 341 19.44 -2.85 8.95
CA LYS A 341 19.78 -2.56 10.35
C LYS A 341 19.20 -1.24 10.85
N ASP A 342 19.17 -0.23 9.99
CA ASP A 342 18.76 1.10 10.35
C ASP A 342 17.54 1.55 9.52
N ALA A 343 16.61 2.22 10.17
CA ALA A 343 15.38 2.68 9.58
C ALA A 343 14.87 3.95 10.22
N ILE A 344 14.30 4.82 9.40
CA ILE A 344 13.52 6.00 9.80
C ILE A 344 12.22 5.91 9.03
N VAL A 345 11.08 5.89 9.71
CA VAL A 345 9.75 5.99 9.13
C VAL A 345 8.99 7.08 9.84
N MET A 346 8.42 8.01 9.10
CA MET A 346 7.68 9.14 9.62
C MET A 346 6.38 9.31 8.82
N GLU A 347 5.29 9.57 9.51
CA GLU A 347 3.99 9.86 8.91
C GLU A 347 3.35 11.05 9.60
N SER A 348 2.96 12.05 8.80
CA SER A 348 2.30 13.27 9.26
C SER A 348 0.89 13.38 8.66
N ASN A 349 -0.05 13.93 9.42
CA ASN A 349 -1.44 14.14 8.98
C ASN A 349 -1.81 15.62 8.88
N ILE A 350 -0.83 16.52 8.87
CA ILE A 350 -1.06 17.97 8.84
C ILE A 350 -0.09 18.69 7.89
N GLN A 351 0.43 18.02 6.91
CA GLN A 351 1.37 18.66 5.99
C GLN A 351 0.75 19.87 5.27
N SER A 352 1.46 20.98 5.31
CA SER A 352 1.16 22.18 4.52
C SER A 352 2.41 22.61 3.75
N ASP A 353 2.26 22.83 2.46
CA ASP A 353 3.36 23.30 1.60
C ASP A 353 3.83 24.71 1.92
N LYS A 354 3.06 25.48 2.69
CA LYS A 354 3.30 26.91 2.88
C LYS A 354 3.82 27.34 4.27
N ASN A 355 3.66 26.51 5.30
CA ASN A 355 3.90 26.94 6.69
C ASN A 355 4.71 25.94 7.53
N ILE A 356 5.29 24.92 6.94
CA ILE A 356 6.12 23.95 7.66
C ILE A 356 7.53 24.52 7.79
N LYS A 357 8.03 24.66 9.02
CA LYS A 357 9.41 25.08 9.27
C LYS A 357 10.43 24.16 8.59
N LEU A 358 10.17 22.86 8.64
CA LEU A 358 10.97 21.83 7.97
C LEU A 358 10.06 20.75 7.40
N PRO A 359 10.10 20.49 6.09
CA PRO A 359 9.42 19.36 5.49
C PRO A 359 9.84 18.03 6.13
N ALA A 360 8.95 17.04 6.17
CA ALA A 360 9.26 15.73 6.74
C ALA A 360 10.45 15.04 6.04
N THR A 361 10.67 15.35 4.75
CA THR A 361 11.86 14.92 3.99
C THR A 361 13.16 15.48 4.57
N ASP A 362 13.17 16.75 4.94
CA ASP A 362 14.36 17.40 5.51
C ASP A 362 14.61 16.90 6.94
N LEU A 363 13.55 16.71 7.72
CA LEU A 363 13.66 16.11 9.07
C LEU A 363 14.22 14.68 8.98
N ARG A 364 13.69 13.86 8.06
CA ARG A 364 14.22 12.51 7.81
C ARG A 364 15.71 12.56 7.48
N ASN A 365 16.13 13.47 6.62
CA ASN A 365 17.54 13.61 6.22
C ASN A 365 18.41 14.03 7.39
N GLN A 366 17.96 14.98 8.23
CA GLN A 366 18.68 15.40 9.44
C GLN A 366 18.77 14.28 10.47
N ILE A 367 17.69 13.49 10.64
CA ILE A 367 17.71 12.32 11.53
C ILE A 367 18.71 11.29 11.01
N TYR A 368 18.73 11.03 9.70
CA TYR A 368 19.69 10.12 9.10
C TYR A 368 21.14 10.62 9.31
N GLU A 369 21.39 11.91 9.16
CA GLU A 369 22.68 12.51 9.46
C GLU A 369 23.11 12.33 10.94
N LEU A 370 22.18 12.49 11.88
CA LEU A 370 22.41 12.20 13.29
C LEU A 370 22.76 10.73 13.54
N MET A 371 22.17 9.81 12.77
CA MET A 371 22.39 8.37 12.91
C MET A 371 23.69 7.89 12.28
N GLU A 372 24.08 8.43 11.14
CA GLU A 372 25.13 7.91 10.26
C GLU A 372 26.33 8.84 10.11
N GLY A 373 26.22 10.10 10.49
CA GLY A 373 27.25 11.12 10.28
C GLY A 373 27.45 11.55 8.81
N VAL A 374 26.50 11.16 7.94
CA VAL A 374 26.55 11.49 6.50
C VAL A 374 25.20 12.01 6.03
N ASN A 375 25.22 12.98 5.12
CA ASN A 375 24.00 13.51 4.50
C ASN A 375 23.45 12.55 3.43
N LEU A 376 22.14 12.35 3.44
CA LEU A 376 21.43 11.70 2.34
C LEU A 376 21.46 12.64 1.12
N LYS A 377 22.05 12.17 0.03
CA LYS A 377 21.93 12.85 -1.27
C LYS A 377 20.56 12.48 -1.84
N SER A 378 19.69 13.48 -1.97
CA SER A 378 18.41 13.39 -2.68
C SER A 378 18.59 13.21 -4.18
#